data_4c6045419d6feb3fad1e9dfa7661328d
#
_entry.id   4c6045419d6feb3fad1e9dfa7661328d
#
_cell.length_a   1.000
_cell.length_b   1.000
_cell.length_c   1.000
_cell.angle_alpha   90.00
_cell.angle_beta   90.00
_cell.angle_gamma   90.00
#
_symmetry.space_group_name_H-M   'P 1'
#
loop_
_entity.id
_entity.type
_entity.pdbx_description
1 polymer ?
#
loop_
_entity_poly.entity_id
_entity_poly.type
_entity_poly.pdbx_seq_one_letter_code
_entity_poly.pdbx_strand_id
1 'polypeptide(L)'
;RRSSDLVAALASAARSKPIARDTCAIGEISLTGQIRPVPRLEHRLREAARLGFATAVVPPMRKRVTIEGLRIVEVTHLRDALESLGVV
;
A
#
# COMPACT_ATOMS: atom_id res chain seq x y z
N ARG A 1 -8.33 15.53 12.37
CA ARG A 1 -8.47 14.06 12.49
C ARG A 1 -7.26 13.36 11.91
N ARG A 2 -6.92 12.27 12.48
CA ARG A 2 -5.79 11.50 12.02
C ARG A 2 -6.04 10.80 10.71
N SER A 3 -4.97 10.43 10.06
CA SER A 3 -5.03 9.61 8.85
C SER A 3 -5.60 8.25 9.18
N SER A 4 -6.26 7.64 8.22
CA SER A 4 -6.74 6.26 8.34
C SER A 4 -5.67 5.31 7.83
N ASP A 5 -5.71 4.08 8.31
CA ASP A 5 -4.83 3.04 7.85
C ASP A 5 -5.18 2.66 6.42
N LEU A 6 -4.17 2.63 5.54
CA LEU A 6 -4.38 2.27 4.14
C LEU A 6 -4.91 0.85 4.01
N VAL A 7 -4.39 -0.07 4.81
CA VAL A 7 -4.83 -1.47 4.78
C VAL A 7 -6.32 -1.56 5.11
N ALA A 8 -6.76 -0.85 6.15
CA ALA A 8 -8.17 -0.88 6.55
C ALA A 8 -9.06 -0.29 5.46
N ALA A 9 -8.62 0.80 4.83
CA ALA A 9 -9.39 1.43 3.77
C ALA A 9 -9.51 0.52 2.55
N LEU A 10 -8.42 -0.13 2.18
CA LEU A 10 -8.45 -1.06 1.05
C LEU A 10 -9.29 -2.28 1.35
N ALA A 11 -9.22 -2.79 2.58
CA ALA A 11 -10.03 -3.93 2.98
C ALA A 11 -11.52 -3.60 2.91
N SER A 12 -11.88 -2.39 3.32
CA SER A 12 -13.26 -1.94 3.25
C SER A 12 -13.73 -1.81 1.80
N ALA A 13 -12.90 -1.25 0.93
CA ALA A 13 -13.23 -1.07 -0.48
C ALA A 13 -13.29 -2.39 -1.24
N ALA A 14 -12.55 -3.39 -0.79
CA ALA A 14 -12.42 -4.66 -1.50
C ALA A 14 -13.51 -5.67 -1.14
N ARG A 15 -14.56 -5.25 -0.46
CA ARG A 15 -15.61 -6.19 -0.05
C ARG A 15 -16.24 -6.94 -1.22
N SER A 16 -16.40 -6.29 -2.36
CA SER A 16 -16.99 -6.93 -3.53
C SER A 16 -15.96 -7.43 -4.53
N LYS A 17 -14.72 -6.96 -4.43
CA LYS A 17 -13.62 -7.38 -5.31
C LYS A 17 -12.40 -7.66 -4.46
N PRO A 18 -12.12 -8.93 -4.15
CA PRO A 18 -10.97 -9.25 -3.29
C PRO A 18 -9.65 -8.83 -3.90
N ILE A 19 -8.77 -8.34 -3.05
CA ILE A 19 -7.39 -8.05 -3.41
C ILE A 19 -6.61 -9.35 -3.36
N ALA A 20 -5.62 -9.49 -4.25
CA ALA A 20 -4.78 -10.68 -4.27
C ALA A 20 -4.14 -10.91 -2.90
N ARG A 21 -4.07 -12.18 -2.48
CA ARG A 21 -3.57 -12.54 -1.15
C ARG A 21 -2.11 -12.18 -0.94
N ASP A 22 -1.34 -12.12 -2.03
CA ASP A 22 0.08 -11.82 -1.95
C ASP A 22 0.37 -10.32 -2.08
N THR A 23 -0.65 -9.50 -1.97
CA THR A 23 -0.50 -8.04 -2.06
C THR A 23 -0.73 -7.42 -0.70
N CYS A 24 0.18 -6.54 -0.29
CA CYS A 24 0.01 -5.78 0.94
C CYS A 24 -0.01 -4.29 0.63
N ALA A 25 -0.46 -3.51 1.59
CA ALA A 25 -0.50 -2.06 1.46
C ALA A 25 0.09 -1.44 2.72
N ILE A 26 0.98 -0.47 2.54
CA ILE A 26 1.66 0.19 3.64
C ILE A 26 1.54 1.70 3.44
N GLY A 27 0.92 2.38 4.40
CA GLY A 27 0.74 3.81 4.30
C GLY A 27 -0.40 4.29 5.17
N GLU A 28 -0.60 5.59 5.18
CA GLU A 28 -1.71 6.22 5.88
C GLU A 28 -2.50 7.06 4.90
N ILE A 29 -3.80 7.18 5.14
CA ILE A 29 -4.68 7.95 4.26
C ILE A 29 -5.17 9.17 4.99
N SER A 30 -4.98 10.36 4.39
CA SER A 30 -5.51 11.60 4.91
C SER A 30 -7.01 11.69 4.64
N LEU A 31 -7.64 12.69 5.22
CA LEU A 31 -9.08 12.91 5.03
C LEU A 31 -9.44 13.19 3.58
N THR A 32 -8.48 13.67 2.78
CA THR A 32 -8.71 13.96 1.37
C THR A 32 -8.36 12.80 0.46
N GLY A 33 -7.98 11.65 1.02
CA GLY A 33 -7.67 10.47 0.23
C GLY A 33 -6.23 10.37 -0.21
N GLN A 34 -5.38 11.31 0.19
CA GLN A 34 -3.97 11.25 -0.15
C GLN A 34 -3.26 10.18 0.68
N ILE A 35 -2.38 9.44 0.05
CA ILE A 35 -1.61 8.41 0.72
C ILE A 35 -0.29 9.02 1.18
N ARG A 36 -0.03 8.90 2.47
CA ARG A 36 1.12 9.52 3.12
C ARG A 36 2.11 8.47 3.60
N PRO A 37 3.40 8.81 3.62
CA PRO A 37 4.41 7.89 4.10
C PRO A 37 4.24 7.59 5.59
N VAL A 38 4.70 6.41 5.97
CA VAL A 38 4.78 6.00 7.37
C VAL A 38 6.25 5.91 7.75
N PRO A 39 6.55 5.99 9.05
CA PRO A 39 7.94 5.81 9.49
C PRO A 39 8.45 4.42 9.13
N ARG A 40 9.73 4.34 8.81
CA ARG A 40 10.43 3.09 8.58
C ARG A 40 9.82 2.28 7.43
N LEU A 41 9.44 2.97 6.36
CA LEU A 41 8.83 2.29 5.21
C LEU A 41 9.72 1.19 4.64
N GLU A 42 11.02 1.45 4.51
CA GLU A 42 11.93 0.45 3.97
C GLU A 42 11.94 -0.80 4.83
N HIS A 43 11.95 -0.63 6.15
CA HIS A 43 11.93 -1.77 7.07
C HIS A 43 10.64 -2.57 6.90
N ARG A 44 9.52 -1.87 6.76
CA ARG A 44 8.21 -2.52 6.56
C ARG A 44 8.17 -3.28 5.24
N LEU A 45 8.80 -2.74 4.20
CA LEU A 45 8.87 -3.42 2.91
C LEU A 45 9.69 -4.70 2.99
N ARG A 46 10.81 -4.67 3.73
CA ARG A 46 11.61 -5.87 3.92
C ARG A 46 10.84 -6.93 4.69
N GLU A 47 10.07 -6.51 5.68
CA GLU A 47 9.21 -7.44 6.42
C GLU A 47 8.16 -8.06 5.51
N ALA A 48 7.54 -7.25 4.64
CA ALA A 48 6.54 -7.76 3.71
C ALA A 48 7.12 -8.82 2.80
N ALA A 49 8.32 -8.58 2.27
CA ALA A 49 8.99 -9.56 1.41
C ALA A 49 9.28 -10.84 2.17
N ARG A 50 9.72 -10.71 3.43
CA ARG A 50 10.03 -11.87 4.25
C ARG A 50 8.80 -12.69 4.58
N LEU A 51 7.65 -12.03 4.70
CA LEU A 51 6.39 -12.71 4.99
C LEU A 51 5.77 -13.36 3.74
N GLY A 52 6.40 -13.19 2.58
CA GLY A 52 5.96 -13.86 1.37
C GLY A 52 5.07 -13.03 0.46
N PHE A 53 4.90 -11.74 0.74
CA PHE A 53 4.15 -10.88 -0.16
C PHE A 53 4.93 -10.67 -1.46
N ALA A 54 4.22 -10.68 -2.58
CA ALA A 54 4.82 -10.46 -3.89
C ALA A 54 4.72 -8.99 -4.32
N THR A 55 3.73 -8.26 -3.82
CA THR A 55 3.47 -6.87 -4.22
C THR A 55 3.15 -6.03 -3.00
N ALA A 56 3.69 -4.82 -2.96
CA ALA A 56 3.39 -3.84 -1.93
C ALA A 56 2.94 -2.53 -2.58
N VAL A 57 1.82 -1.99 -2.13
CA VAL A 57 1.32 -0.69 -2.55
C VAL A 57 1.72 0.31 -1.48
N VAL A 58 2.44 1.36 -1.89
CA VAL A 58 3.07 2.28 -0.94
C VAL A 58 2.88 3.73 -1.37
N PRO A 59 3.08 4.69 -0.46
CA PRO A 59 3.11 6.09 -0.84
C PRO A 59 4.38 6.41 -1.64
N PRO A 60 4.42 7.57 -2.29
CA PRO A 60 5.62 7.97 -3.01
C PRO A 60 6.82 8.02 -2.08
N MET A 61 7.95 7.53 -2.55
CA MET A 61 9.18 7.47 -1.78
C MET A 61 10.15 8.51 -2.28
N ARG A 62 10.80 9.23 -1.36
CA ARG A 62 11.84 10.17 -1.74
C ARG A 62 13.02 9.46 -2.37
N LYS A 63 13.41 8.35 -1.78
CA LYS A 63 14.51 7.55 -2.24
C LYS A 63 13.95 6.21 -2.66
N ARG A 64 14.19 5.85 -3.91
CA ARG A 64 13.68 4.59 -4.43
C ARG A 64 14.31 3.42 -3.67
N VAL A 65 13.48 2.53 -3.20
CA VAL A 65 13.90 1.32 -2.51
C VAL A 65 13.55 0.13 -3.40
N THR A 66 14.50 -0.77 -3.56
CA THR A 66 14.28 -2.00 -4.32
C THR A 66 14.51 -3.17 -3.39
N ILE A 67 13.55 -4.08 -3.35
CA ILE A 67 13.63 -5.27 -2.51
C ILE A 67 13.40 -6.47 -3.41
N GLU A 68 14.35 -7.38 -3.39
CA GLU A 68 14.29 -8.56 -4.23
C GLU A 68 13.05 -9.39 -3.90
N GLY A 69 12.34 -9.79 -4.96
CA GLY A 69 11.14 -10.61 -4.80
C GLY A 69 9.88 -9.83 -4.45
N LEU A 70 9.98 -8.51 -4.34
CA LEU A 70 8.83 -7.68 -3.98
C LEU A 70 8.61 -6.60 -5.05
N ARG A 71 7.45 -6.61 -5.66
CA ARG A 71 7.06 -5.55 -6.59
C ARG A 71 6.50 -4.39 -5.78
N ILE A 72 7.06 -3.20 -5.96
CA ILE A 72 6.65 -2.02 -5.23
C ILE A 72 5.90 -1.09 -6.15
N VAL A 73 4.65 -0.76 -5.79
CA VAL A 73 3.79 0.11 -6.57
C VAL A 73 3.54 1.38 -5.77
N GLU A 74 4.04 2.51 -6.27
CA GLU A 74 3.87 3.80 -5.60
C GLU A 74 2.58 4.45 -6.07
N VAL A 75 1.78 4.94 -5.13
CA VAL A 75 0.52 5.62 -5.44
C VAL A 75 0.39 6.84 -4.54
N THR A 76 -0.25 7.88 -5.05
CA THR A 76 -0.39 9.14 -4.31
C THR A 76 -1.78 9.31 -3.71
N HIS A 77 -2.75 8.58 -4.21
CA HIS A 77 -4.13 8.75 -3.79
C HIS A 77 -4.81 7.39 -3.67
N LEU A 78 -5.77 7.30 -2.76
CA LEU A 78 -6.51 6.06 -2.53
C LEU A 78 -7.11 5.50 -3.82
N ARG A 79 -7.67 6.37 -4.66
CA ARG A 79 -8.25 5.91 -5.92
C ARG A 79 -7.23 5.20 -6.79
N ASP A 80 -6.01 5.73 -6.87
CA ASP A 80 -4.95 5.11 -7.67
C ASP A 80 -4.58 3.74 -7.10
N ALA A 81 -4.56 3.63 -5.77
CA ALA A 81 -4.28 2.35 -5.13
C ALA A 81 -5.34 1.32 -5.47
N LEU A 82 -6.60 1.73 -5.42
CA LEU A 82 -7.71 0.83 -5.74
C LEU A 82 -7.67 0.39 -7.19
N GLU A 83 -7.36 1.31 -8.10
CA GLU A 83 -7.23 0.97 -9.52
C GLU A 83 -6.08 -0.01 -9.75
N SER A 84 -4.94 0.24 -9.11
CA SER A 84 -3.78 -0.65 -9.24
C SER A 84 -4.08 -2.06 -8.77
N LEU A 85 -4.95 -2.19 -7.79
CA LEU A 85 -5.31 -3.49 -7.22
C LEU A 85 -6.52 -4.13 -7.89
N GLY A 86 -7.12 -3.46 -8.87
CA GLY A 86 -8.25 -3.99 -9.60
C GLY A 86 -9.56 -3.96 -8.84
N VAL A 87 -9.67 -3.12 -7.81
CA VAL A 87 -10.87 -3.02 -6.98
C VAL A 87 -11.89 -2.05 -7.58
N VAL A 88 -11.40 -1.06 -8.34
CA VAL A 88 -12.25 -0.04 -8.95
C VAL A 88 -12.05 -0.04 -10.44
#